data_006d0ef6c72963ce9a0575e4fa7982af
#
_entry.id   006d0ef6c72963ce9a0575e4fa7982af
#
_cell.length_a   1.000
_cell.length_b   1.000
_cell.length_c   1.000
_cell.angle_alpha   90.00
_cell.angle_beta   90.00
_cell.angle_gamma   90.00
#
_symmetry.space_group_name_H-M   'P 1'
#
loop_
_entity.id
_entity.type
_entity.pdbx_description
1 polymer ?
#
loop_
_entity_poly.entity_id
_entity_poly.type
_entity_poly.pdbx_seq_one_letter_code
_entity_poly.pdbx_strand_id
1 'polypeptide(L)'
;MATTETEIQPPVNRQGLDIRPTPREEMNLYPLDTFPYDYAGREIRINFELPEFTCVCPFSDFPDFATFRVEYVPNERCVELKSLKLYVNSFRDVKIFHEHVINVILEDFVRACDPLEVNIEGDFNVRGNVKTVVRASYKKR
;
A
#
# COMPACT_ATOMS: atom_id res chain seq x y z
N MET A 1 -31.70 20.58 -11.33
CA MET A 1 -31.70 19.17 -11.72
C MET A 1 -30.95 18.35 -10.68
N ALA A 2 -31.64 17.39 -10.10
CA ALA A 2 -31.01 16.50 -9.13
C ALA A 2 -29.99 15.59 -9.84
N THR A 3 -28.73 15.66 -9.43
CA THR A 3 -27.75 14.66 -9.84
C THR A 3 -28.05 13.38 -9.09
N THR A 4 -28.33 12.30 -9.81
CA THR A 4 -28.46 10.99 -9.20
C THR A 4 -27.08 10.55 -8.75
N GLU A 5 -26.83 10.60 -7.47
CA GLU A 5 -25.63 9.97 -6.93
C GLU A 5 -25.77 8.47 -7.11
N THR A 6 -24.82 7.87 -7.81
CA THR A 6 -24.76 6.41 -7.92
C THR A 6 -24.35 5.86 -6.57
N GLU A 7 -25.29 5.24 -5.88
CA GLU A 7 -25.01 4.59 -4.62
C GLU A 7 -24.06 3.41 -4.87
N ILE A 8 -22.88 3.46 -4.26
CA ILE A 8 -21.91 2.37 -4.38
C ILE A 8 -22.40 1.22 -3.51
N GLN A 9 -22.80 0.16 -4.16
CA GLN A 9 -23.26 -1.03 -3.46
C GLN A 9 -22.09 -1.73 -2.78
N PRO A 10 -22.30 -2.32 -1.60
CA PRO A 10 -21.28 -3.16 -0.99
C PRO A 10 -20.93 -4.34 -1.88
N PRO A 11 -19.76 -4.99 -1.69
CA PRO A 11 -19.37 -6.14 -2.49
C PRO A 11 -20.47 -7.21 -2.52
N VAL A 12 -20.83 -7.68 -3.72
CA VAL A 12 -21.86 -8.71 -3.86
C VAL A 12 -21.24 -10.07 -3.58
N ASN A 13 -21.73 -10.73 -2.54
CA ASN A 13 -21.26 -12.05 -2.13
C ASN A 13 -22.19 -13.14 -2.67
N ARG A 14 -22.03 -13.47 -3.95
CA ARG A 14 -22.88 -14.46 -4.62
C ARG A 14 -22.63 -15.90 -4.17
N GLN A 15 -21.55 -16.13 -3.42
CA GLN A 15 -21.19 -17.47 -2.96
C GLN A 15 -21.54 -17.70 -1.49
N GLY A 16 -22.17 -16.73 -0.85
CA GLY A 16 -22.50 -16.82 0.58
C GLY A 16 -21.29 -16.74 1.49
N LEU A 17 -20.15 -16.23 0.99
CA LEU A 17 -18.94 -16.06 1.77
C LEU A 17 -19.02 -14.74 2.54
N ASP A 18 -18.36 -14.72 3.70
CA ASP A 18 -18.28 -13.53 4.52
C ASP A 18 -17.08 -12.68 4.08
N ILE A 19 -17.36 -11.58 3.40
CA ILE A 19 -16.32 -10.66 2.90
C ILE A 19 -16.06 -9.61 3.96
N ARG A 20 -15.00 -9.78 4.75
CA ARG A 20 -14.64 -8.85 5.83
C ARG A 20 -13.19 -8.38 5.69
N PRO A 21 -12.95 -7.27 4.97
CA PRO A 21 -11.63 -6.64 5.01
C PRO A 21 -11.30 -6.19 6.43
N THR A 22 -10.03 -6.26 6.78
CA THR A 22 -9.53 -5.73 8.05
C THR A 22 -9.73 -4.21 8.05
N PRO A 23 -10.49 -3.63 9.01
CA PRO A 23 -10.62 -2.18 9.10
C PRO A 23 -9.27 -1.52 9.35
N ARG A 24 -9.09 -0.30 8.84
CA ARG A 24 -7.81 0.42 8.96
C ARG A 24 -7.34 0.52 10.41
N GLU A 25 -8.24 0.80 11.33
CA GLU A 25 -7.95 0.94 12.75
C GLU A 25 -7.58 -0.37 13.45
N GLU A 26 -7.89 -1.51 12.82
CA GLU A 26 -7.55 -2.83 13.34
C GLU A 26 -6.29 -3.42 12.71
N MET A 27 -5.70 -2.73 11.74
CA MET A 27 -4.45 -3.14 11.13
C MET A 27 -3.30 -2.93 12.13
N ASN A 28 -2.69 -4.03 12.55
CA ASN A 28 -1.57 -3.96 13.49
C ASN A 28 -0.26 -3.81 12.72
N LEU A 29 -0.10 -2.66 12.06
CA LEU A 29 1.06 -2.38 11.23
C LEU A 29 2.22 -1.85 12.07
N TYR A 30 3.42 -2.33 11.76
CA TYR A 30 4.62 -1.79 12.39
C TYR A 30 4.88 -0.37 11.85
N PRO A 31 5.19 0.60 12.70
CA PRO A 31 5.39 1.97 12.24
C PRO A 31 6.65 2.12 11.38
N LEU A 32 6.55 2.98 10.37
CA LEU A 32 7.71 3.38 9.59
C LEU A 32 8.51 4.42 10.35
N ASP A 33 9.77 4.12 10.63
CA ASP A 33 10.72 5.06 11.21
C ASP A 33 11.44 5.82 10.10
N THR A 34 11.97 6.97 10.44
CA THR A 34 12.70 7.84 9.53
C THR A 34 13.98 8.34 10.17
N PHE A 35 14.90 8.83 9.34
CA PHE A 35 16.09 9.52 9.78
C PHE A 35 16.26 10.80 8.97
N PRO A 36 16.95 11.82 9.51
CA PRO A 36 17.14 13.08 8.80
C PRO A 36 17.92 12.88 7.50
N TYR A 37 17.46 13.53 6.44
CA TYR A 37 18.21 13.60 5.20
C TYR A 37 19.16 14.80 5.28
N ASP A 38 20.45 14.53 5.48
CA ASP A 38 21.46 15.58 5.74
C ASP A 38 21.74 16.48 4.53
N TYR A 39 21.27 16.10 3.35
CA TYR A 39 21.45 16.87 2.13
C TYR A 39 20.13 17.41 1.59
N ALA A 40 19.24 17.82 2.50
CA ALA A 40 17.94 18.38 2.11
C ALA A 40 18.13 19.51 1.08
N GLY A 41 17.33 19.47 0.01
CA GLY A 41 17.49 20.37 -1.13
C GLY A 41 18.20 19.73 -2.32
N ARG A 42 18.93 18.63 -2.10
CA ARG A 42 19.50 17.86 -3.21
C ARG A 42 18.57 16.73 -3.56
N GLU A 43 18.06 16.73 -4.79
CA GLU A 43 17.14 15.68 -5.24
C GLU A 43 17.88 14.37 -5.43
N ILE A 44 17.38 13.34 -4.74
CA ILE A 44 17.73 11.95 -5.01
C ILE A 44 16.44 11.15 -5.19
N ARG A 45 16.53 10.02 -5.86
CA ARG A 45 15.41 9.09 -6.00
C ARG A 45 15.78 7.77 -5.35
N ILE A 46 14.97 7.35 -4.39
CA ILE A 46 15.20 6.12 -3.66
C ILE A 46 14.19 5.09 -4.15
N ASN A 47 14.68 3.92 -4.54
CA ASN A 47 13.85 2.83 -5.03
C ASN A 47 13.95 1.65 -4.09
N PHE A 48 12.79 1.18 -3.63
CA PHE A 48 12.68 -0.08 -2.88
C PHE A 48 11.96 -1.10 -3.75
N GLU A 49 12.47 -2.31 -3.76
CA GLU A 49 11.77 -3.45 -4.30
C GLU A 49 11.45 -4.42 -3.18
N LEU A 50 10.17 -4.77 -3.05
CA LEU A 50 9.65 -5.59 -1.96
C LEU A 50 9.03 -6.85 -2.58
N PRO A 51 9.87 -7.88 -2.91
CA PRO A 51 9.40 -9.01 -3.70
C PRO A 51 8.60 -10.05 -2.91
N GLU A 52 8.59 -9.97 -1.59
CA GLU A 52 7.91 -10.94 -0.74
C GLU A 52 6.68 -10.36 -0.05
N PHE A 53 6.06 -9.34 -0.62
CA PHE A 53 4.86 -8.75 -0.03
C PHE A 53 3.74 -9.78 0.01
N THR A 54 3.08 -9.89 1.17
CA THR A 54 1.97 -10.82 1.38
C THR A 54 0.84 -10.11 2.13
N CYS A 55 -0.38 -10.28 1.64
CA CYS A 55 -1.59 -9.92 2.37
C CYS A 55 -2.63 -11.02 2.17
N VAL A 56 -3.82 -10.86 2.73
CA VAL A 56 -4.86 -11.87 2.64
C VAL A 56 -6.01 -11.35 1.79
N CYS A 57 -6.48 -12.18 0.87
CA CYS A 57 -7.66 -11.85 0.07
C CYS A 57 -8.91 -11.84 0.98
N PRO A 58 -9.66 -10.72 1.04
CA PRO A 58 -10.86 -10.66 1.89
C PRO A 58 -11.96 -11.61 1.44
N PHE A 59 -11.95 -12.04 0.19
CA PHE A 59 -12.98 -12.90 -0.38
C PHE A 59 -12.70 -14.38 -0.14
N SER A 60 -11.46 -14.83 -0.37
CA SER A 60 -11.10 -16.25 -0.32
C SER A 60 -10.38 -16.68 0.95
N ASP A 61 -9.87 -15.73 1.74
CA ASP A 61 -8.97 -15.97 2.88
C ASP A 61 -7.62 -16.60 2.49
N PHE A 62 -7.32 -16.69 1.19
CA PHE A 62 -6.01 -17.13 0.73
C PHE A 62 -5.01 -15.97 0.71
N PRO A 63 -3.72 -16.26 0.88
CA PRO A 63 -2.71 -15.21 0.78
C PRO A 63 -2.57 -14.71 -0.65
N ASP A 64 -2.41 -13.41 -0.79
CA ASP A 64 -2.00 -12.76 -2.03
C ASP A 64 -0.54 -12.38 -1.94
N PHE A 65 0.21 -12.66 -2.99
CA PHE A 65 1.64 -12.36 -3.09
C PHE A 65 1.87 -11.30 -4.14
N ALA A 66 2.81 -10.41 -3.86
CA ALA A 66 3.13 -9.32 -4.78
C ALA A 66 4.58 -8.88 -4.67
N THR A 67 5.06 -8.27 -5.72
CA THR A 67 6.25 -7.45 -5.68
C THR A 67 5.80 -5.99 -5.65
N PHE A 68 6.11 -5.28 -4.57
CA PHE A 68 5.89 -3.85 -4.51
C PHE A 68 7.16 -3.12 -4.89
N ARG A 69 7.01 -2.05 -5.68
CA ARG A 69 8.09 -1.15 -6.04
C ARG A 69 7.72 0.24 -5.61
N VAL A 70 8.57 0.85 -4.81
CA VAL A 70 8.36 2.19 -4.29
C VAL A 70 9.52 3.05 -4.74
N GLU A 71 9.22 4.15 -5.42
CA GLU A 71 10.20 5.19 -5.72
C GLU A 71 9.75 6.46 -5.01
N TYR A 72 10.64 7.10 -4.25
CA TYR A 72 10.30 8.37 -3.65
C TYR A 72 11.47 9.35 -3.67
N VAL A 73 11.12 10.62 -3.63
CA VAL A 73 12.06 11.74 -3.54
C VAL A 73 11.95 12.29 -2.12
N PRO A 74 12.97 12.11 -1.28
CA PRO A 74 12.90 12.61 0.08
C PRO A 74 12.98 14.14 0.13
N ASN A 75 12.30 14.71 1.12
CA ASN A 75 12.40 16.13 1.45
C ASN A 75 13.42 16.30 2.58
N GLU A 76 12.97 16.17 3.83
CA GLU A 76 13.84 16.35 5.00
C GLU A 76 14.16 15.04 5.71
N ARG A 77 13.44 13.96 5.40
CA ARG A 77 13.58 12.66 6.08
C ARG A 77 13.56 11.52 5.09
N CYS A 78 14.31 10.49 5.42
CA CYS A 78 14.33 9.23 4.67
C CYS A 78 13.72 8.10 5.50
N VAL A 79 13.10 7.13 4.81
CA VAL A 79 12.54 5.94 5.45
C VAL A 79 13.67 5.02 5.89
N GLU A 80 13.59 4.53 7.14
CA GLU A 80 14.59 3.64 7.72
C GLU A 80 14.27 2.19 7.32
N LEU A 81 15.29 1.45 6.87
CA LEU A 81 15.11 0.13 6.22
C LEU A 81 14.62 -0.95 7.17
N LYS A 82 15.09 -0.99 8.41
CA LYS A 82 14.67 -2.04 9.35
C LYS A 82 13.18 -1.92 9.66
N SER A 83 12.70 -0.70 9.88
CA SER A 83 11.28 -0.45 10.10
C SER A 83 10.46 -0.78 8.85
N LEU A 84 11.01 -0.52 7.67
CA LEU A 84 10.34 -0.86 6.41
C LEU A 84 10.13 -2.37 6.29
N LYS A 85 11.12 -3.19 6.63
CA LYS A 85 11.00 -4.65 6.62
C LYS A 85 9.88 -5.12 7.55
N LEU A 86 9.85 -4.58 8.76
CA LEU A 86 8.84 -4.95 9.75
C LEU A 86 7.45 -4.45 9.33
N TYR A 87 7.38 -3.26 8.76
CA TYR A 87 6.14 -2.69 8.23
C TYR A 87 5.56 -3.58 7.13
N VAL A 88 6.36 -3.94 6.14
CA VAL A 88 5.93 -4.78 5.03
C VAL A 88 5.45 -6.14 5.53
N ASN A 89 6.20 -6.76 6.45
CA ASN A 89 5.84 -8.06 7.02
C ASN A 89 4.55 -8.02 7.83
N SER A 90 4.18 -6.86 8.38
CA SER A 90 2.98 -6.74 9.20
C SER A 90 1.68 -6.82 8.39
N PHE A 91 1.74 -6.80 7.07
CA PHE A 91 0.56 -7.00 6.21
C PHE A 91 0.14 -8.46 6.06
N ARG A 92 0.91 -9.42 6.55
CA ARG A 92 0.67 -10.85 6.32
C ARG A 92 -0.72 -11.32 6.71
N ASP A 93 -1.26 -10.79 7.79
CA ASP A 93 -2.57 -11.17 8.30
C ASP A 93 -3.66 -10.14 8.00
N VAL A 94 -3.33 -9.13 7.21
CA VAL A 94 -4.27 -8.06 6.86
C VAL A 94 -5.12 -8.52 5.69
N LYS A 95 -6.43 -8.56 5.88
CA LYS A 95 -7.40 -8.83 4.81
C LYS A 95 -7.69 -7.54 4.09
N ILE A 96 -7.22 -7.42 2.85
CA ILE A 96 -7.31 -6.17 2.12
C ILE A 96 -7.29 -6.44 0.61
N PHE A 97 -8.07 -5.68 -0.15
CA PHE A 97 -8.05 -5.74 -1.60
C PHE A 97 -6.82 -5.04 -2.16
N HIS A 98 -6.38 -5.47 -3.34
CA HIS A 98 -5.19 -4.93 -4.02
C HIS A 98 -5.25 -3.41 -4.18
N GLU A 99 -6.42 -2.91 -4.56
CA GLU A 99 -6.66 -1.48 -4.83
C GLU A 99 -6.61 -0.64 -3.57
N HIS A 100 -6.85 -1.25 -2.41
CA HIS A 100 -6.83 -0.55 -1.13
C HIS A 100 -5.45 -0.59 -0.48
N VAL A 101 -4.75 -1.73 -0.53
CA VAL A 101 -3.46 -1.85 0.14
C VAL A 101 -2.42 -0.88 -0.42
N ILE A 102 -2.43 -0.65 -1.73
CA ILE A 102 -1.50 0.30 -2.33
C ILE A 102 -1.72 1.72 -1.78
N ASN A 103 -2.98 2.09 -1.53
CA ASN A 103 -3.31 3.38 -0.97
C ASN A 103 -2.90 3.50 0.50
N VAL A 104 -3.05 2.43 1.27
CA VAL A 104 -2.58 2.39 2.67
C VAL A 104 -1.07 2.62 2.73
N ILE A 105 -0.32 1.93 1.87
CA ILE A 105 1.14 2.08 1.84
C ILE A 105 1.53 3.49 1.41
N LEU A 106 0.87 4.05 0.39
CA LEU A 106 1.12 5.40 -0.06
C LEU A 106 0.89 6.42 1.07
N GLU A 107 -0.25 6.32 1.75
CA GLU A 107 -0.59 7.20 2.87
C GLU A 107 0.42 7.11 4.01
N ASP A 108 0.86 5.88 4.33
CA ASP A 108 1.82 5.67 5.41
C ASP A 108 3.20 6.25 5.07
N PHE A 109 3.65 6.13 3.81
CA PHE A 109 4.88 6.77 3.36
C PHE A 109 4.80 8.29 3.45
N VAL A 110 3.72 8.88 2.96
CA VAL A 110 3.53 10.33 3.00
C VAL A 110 3.51 10.84 4.45
N ARG A 111 2.79 10.15 5.31
CA ARG A 111 2.71 10.53 6.72
C ARG A 111 4.04 10.39 7.44
N ALA A 112 4.82 9.36 7.13
CA ALA A 112 6.07 9.07 7.82
C ALA A 112 7.19 10.04 7.45
N CYS A 113 7.39 10.32 6.15
CA CYS A 113 8.57 11.07 5.72
C CYS A 113 8.27 12.39 5.00
N ASP A 114 7.01 12.73 4.77
CA ASP A 114 6.62 13.96 4.08
C ASP A 114 7.45 14.19 2.80
N PRO A 115 7.42 13.24 1.86
CA PRO A 115 8.28 13.26 0.69
C PRO A 115 7.84 14.29 -0.33
N LEU A 116 8.72 14.65 -1.26
CA LEU A 116 8.36 15.51 -2.38
C LEU A 116 7.53 14.76 -3.42
N GLU A 117 7.81 13.46 -3.59
CA GLU A 117 7.11 12.61 -4.57
C GLU A 117 7.19 11.17 -4.13
N VAL A 118 6.12 10.42 -4.35
CA VAL A 118 6.10 8.96 -4.18
C VAL A 118 5.38 8.34 -5.36
N ASN A 119 5.98 7.31 -5.95
CA ASN A 119 5.35 6.45 -6.95
C ASN A 119 5.40 5.01 -6.46
N ILE A 120 4.26 4.36 -6.39
CA ILE A 120 4.16 2.98 -5.92
C ILE A 120 3.52 2.11 -6.99
N GLU A 121 4.09 0.94 -7.21
CA GLU A 121 3.52 -0.10 -8.03
C GLU A 121 3.36 -1.38 -7.20
N GLY A 122 2.17 -1.94 -7.23
CA GLY A 122 1.90 -3.26 -6.67
C GLY A 122 1.70 -4.26 -7.81
N ASP A 123 2.67 -5.13 -7.99
CA ASP A 123 2.68 -6.16 -9.03
C ASP A 123 2.30 -7.48 -8.40
N PHE A 124 1.00 -7.83 -8.46
CA PHE A 124 0.46 -9.02 -7.82
C PHE A 124 0.65 -10.25 -8.69
N ASN A 125 0.97 -11.38 -8.05
CA ASN A 125 1.12 -12.65 -8.74
C ASN A 125 -0.20 -13.05 -9.40
N VAL A 126 -0.11 -13.76 -10.52
CA VAL A 126 -1.28 -14.22 -11.26
C VAL A 126 -2.17 -15.07 -10.35
N ARG A 127 -3.47 -14.74 -10.34
CA ARG A 127 -4.49 -15.48 -9.61
C ARG A 127 -5.66 -15.75 -10.55
N GLY A 128 -6.04 -17.01 -10.70
CA GLY A 128 -7.15 -17.36 -11.57
C GLY A 128 -6.99 -16.86 -13.01
N ASN A 129 -5.76 -16.90 -13.54
CA ASN A 129 -5.42 -16.41 -14.87
C ASN A 129 -5.46 -14.88 -15.02
N VAL A 130 -5.62 -14.14 -13.93
CA VAL A 130 -5.63 -12.66 -13.98
C VAL A 130 -4.36 -12.11 -13.35
N LYS A 131 -3.66 -11.28 -14.11
CA LYS A 131 -2.51 -10.51 -13.65
C LYS A 131 -2.97 -9.11 -13.27
N THR A 132 -2.77 -8.71 -12.02
CA THR A 132 -3.17 -7.39 -11.53
C THR A 132 -1.95 -6.56 -11.17
N VAL A 133 -1.86 -5.38 -11.76
CA VAL A 133 -0.84 -4.38 -11.40
C VAL A 133 -1.57 -3.10 -11.05
N VAL A 134 -1.32 -2.57 -9.86
CA VAL A 134 -1.92 -1.32 -9.41
C VAL A 134 -0.82 -0.30 -9.18
N ARG A 135 -1.11 0.97 -9.50
CA ARG A 135 -0.16 2.07 -9.35
C ARG A 135 -0.83 3.24 -8.67
N ALA A 136 -0.10 3.90 -7.78
CA ALA A 136 -0.56 5.12 -7.12
C ALA A 136 0.63 6.07 -6.98
N SER A 137 0.33 7.37 -6.94
CA SER A 137 1.37 8.38 -6.84
C SER A 137 0.91 9.55 -5.97
N TYR A 138 1.88 10.25 -5.44
CA TYR A 138 1.69 11.47 -4.66
C TYR A 138 2.78 12.46 -5.02
N LYS A 139 2.40 13.72 -5.12
CA LYS A 139 3.34 14.81 -5.34
C LYS A 139 2.99 15.96 -4.41
N LYS A 140 3.98 16.40 -3.63
CA LYS A 140 3.82 17.53 -2.72
C LYS A 140 3.69 18.84 -3.53
N ARG A 141 2.75 19.65 -3.13
CA ARG A 141 2.52 20.98 -3.76
C ARG A 141 3.26 22.08 -3.02
#